data_5855c7a202937c744343311e95ba9d53
#
_entry.id   5855c7a202937c744343311e95ba9d53
#
_cell.length_a   1.000
_cell.length_b   1.000
_cell.length_c   1.000
_cell.angle_alpha   90.00
_cell.angle_beta   90.00
_cell.angle_gamma   90.00
#
_symmetry.space_group_name_H-M   'P 1'
#
loop_
_entity.id
_entity.type
_entity.pdbx_description
1 polymer ?
#
loop_
_entity_poly.entity_id
_entity_poly.type
_entity_poly.pdbx_seq_one_letter_code
_entity_poly.pdbx_strand_id
1 'polypeptide(L)'
;MFPLSLLALLHLYIGWRVAPQLPGLATPLLFVAMLALSFALIPAAFLGRRASNRRVADRWTWAGMLTLGLFSMLLVSTLLRDLVLLLAWPFALPPLAAPTALAVPLVAGLATLYGLAGARRTARVRHVDIRVAGLPAALHGFTIAQ
;
A
#
# COMPACT_ATOMS: atom_id res chain seq x y z
N MET A 1 2.69 -21.47 7.96
CA MET A 1 2.61 -20.66 9.20
C MET A 1 3.51 -19.42 9.20
N PHE A 2 4.66 -19.47 8.57
CA PHE A 2 5.63 -18.36 8.48
C PHE A 2 5.07 -17.00 7.99
N PRO A 3 4.22 -16.91 6.95
CA PRO A 3 3.81 -15.60 6.43
C PRO A 3 2.86 -14.81 7.35
N LEU A 4 2.01 -15.48 8.14
CA LEU A 4 1.09 -14.80 9.06
C LEU A 4 1.80 -14.26 10.30
N SER A 5 2.78 -15.01 10.84
CA SER A 5 3.57 -14.54 11.98
C SER A 5 4.43 -13.34 11.62
N LEU A 6 5.04 -13.34 10.44
CA LEU A 6 5.78 -12.17 9.94
C LEU A 6 4.86 -10.96 9.76
N LEU A 7 3.69 -11.15 9.15
CA LEU A 7 2.70 -10.09 8.98
C LEU A 7 2.29 -9.51 10.35
N ALA A 8 2.04 -10.36 11.35
CA ALA A 8 1.70 -9.94 12.70
C ALA A 8 2.83 -9.11 13.34
N LEU A 9 4.07 -9.60 13.25
CA LEU A 9 5.24 -8.90 13.80
C LEU A 9 5.43 -7.52 13.19
N LEU A 10 5.25 -7.39 11.89
CA LEU A 10 5.35 -6.10 11.20
C LEU A 10 4.22 -5.15 11.59
N HIS A 11 2.98 -5.63 11.79
CA HIS A 11 1.88 -4.81 12.31
C HIS A 11 2.14 -4.34 13.74
N LEU A 12 2.63 -5.25 14.60
CA LEU A 12 3.02 -4.93 15.97
C LEU A 12 4.15 -3.91 16.01
N TYR A 13 5.14 -4.06 15.14
CA TYR A 13 6.24 -3.09 15.02
C TYR A 13 5.71 -1.69 14.70
N ILE A 14 4.88 -1.54 13.66
CA ILE A 14 4.29 -0.24 13.30
C ILE A 14 3.48 0.33 14.47
N GLY A 15 2.61 -0.49 15.08
CA GLY A 15 1.79 -0.09 16.22
C GLY A 15 2.62 0.39 17.41
N TRP A 16 3.65 -0.38 17.79
CA TRP A 16 4.56 -0.05 18.88
C TRP A 16 5.33 1.26 18.65
N ARG A 17 5.79 1.48 17.41
CA ARG A 17 6.61 2.65 17.08
C ARG A 17 5.83 3.93 16.91
N VAL A 18 4.59 3.87 16.44
CA VAL A 18 3.81 5.05 16.04
C VAL A 18 2.71 5.38 17.06
N ALA A 19 1.90 4.40 17.49
CA ALA A 19 0.71 4.66 18.29
C ALA A 19 0.97 5.42 19.61
N PRO A 20 2.00 5.12 20.42
CA PRO A 20 2.20 5.81 21.69
C PRO A 20 2.56 7.29 21.56
N GLN A 21 2.93 7.73 20.37
CA GLN A 21 3.39 9.10 20.09
C GLN A 21 2.35 9.92 19.32
N LEU A 22 1.19 9.33 19.02
CA LEU A 22 0.08 10.04 18.42
C LEU A 22 -0.65 10.89 19.50
N PRO A 23 -1.15 12.09 19.14
CA PRO A 23 -1.76 13.00 20.08
C PRO A 23 -3.14 12.51 20.56
N GLY A 24 -3.45 12.77 21.82
CA GLY A 24 -4.73 12.44 22.42
C GLY A 24 -4.96 10.93 22.59
N LEU A 25 -6.18 10.54 22.95
CA LEU A 25 -6.57 9.13 23.14
C LEU A 25 -7.21 8.52 21.90
N ALA A 26 -7.95 9.30 21.15
CA ALA A 26 -8.72 8.80 20.01
C ALA A 26 -7.82 8.41 18.84
N THR A 27 -6.76 9.18 18.54
CA THR A 27 -5.89 8.94 17.39
C THR A 27 -5.10 7.63 17.47
N PRO A 28 -4.44 7.28 18.59
CA PRO A 28 -3.79 5.96 18.70
C PRO A 28 -4.79 4.80 18.66
N LEU A 29 -5.99 4.95 19.26
CA LEU A 29 -7.01 3.91 19.20
C LEU A 29 -7.49 3.66 17.77
N LEU A 30 -7.77 4.71 17.00
CA LEU A 30 -8.16 4.61 15.59
C LEU A 30 -7.03 4.01 14.74
N PHE A 31 -5.79 4.38 15.02
CA PHE A 31 -4.62 3.85 14.32
C PHE A 31 -4.44 2.35 14.58
N VAL A 32 -4.55 1.92 15.82
CA VAL A 32 -4.48 0.49 16.20
C VAL A 32 -5.65 -0.29 15.61
N ALA A 33 -6.87 0.24 15.63
CA ALA A 33 -8.03 -0.39 15.00
C ALA A 33 -7.84 -0.54 13.48
N MET A 34 -7.27 0.47 12.82
CA MET A 34 -6.91 0.40 11.40
C MET A 34 -5.87 -0.69 11.12
N LEU A 35 -4.84 -0.82 11.96
CA LEU A 35 -3.84 -1.88 11.85
C LEU A 35 -4.46 -3.27 12.06
N ALA A 36 -5.34 -3.44 13.05
CA ALA A 36 -6.05 -4.68 13.30
C ALA A 36 -6.95 -5.08 12.12
N LEU A 37 -7.68 -4.11 11.56
CA LEU A 37 -8.48 -4.31 10.35
C LEU A 37 -7.60 -4.70 9.15
N SER A 38 -6.46 -4.04 8.98
CA SER A 38 -5.48 -4.36 7.94
C SER A 38 -4.96 -5.79 8.08
N PHE A 39 -4.59 -6.20 9.31
CA PHE A 39 -4.14 -7.56 9.59
C PHE A 39 -5.19 -8.62 9.24
N ALA A 40 -6.47 -8.31 9.42
CA ALA A 40 -7.58 -9.22 9.07
C ALA A 40 -7.85 -9.25 7.55
N LEU A 41 -7.85 -8.09 6.88
CA LEU A 41 -8.22 -7.97 5.47
C LEU A 41 -7.18 -8.54 4.52
N ILE A 42 -5.88 -8.43 4.83
CA ILE A 42 -4.82 -8.94 3.96
C ILE A 42 -4.94 -10.45 3.74
N PRO A 43 -5.02 -11.32 4.78
CA PRO A 43 -5.24 -12.74 4.58
C PRO A 43 -6.62 -13.07 3.99
N ALA A 44 -7.66 -12.32 4.39
CA ALA A 44 -9.02 -12.52 3.90
C ALA A 44 -9.12 -12.34 2.38
N ALA A 45 -8.31 -11.47 1.77
CA ALA A 45 -8.24 -11.33 0.32
C ALA A 45 -7.81 -12.62 -0.39
N PHE A 46 -6.85 -13.35 0.18
CA PHE A 46 -6.40 -14.63 -0.38
C PHE A 46 -7.45 -15.74 -0.21
N LEU A 47 -8.16 -15.74 0.91
CA LEU A 47 -9.26 -16.70 1.18
C LEU A 47 -10.48 -16.36 0.33
N GLY A 48 -10.79 -15.07 0.16
CA GLY A 48 -11.93 -14.60 -0.63
C GLY A 48 -11.87 -15.00 -2.11
N ARG A 49 -10.67 -15.22 -2.66
CA ARG A 49 -10.48 -15.73 -4.04
C ARG A 49 -11.09 -17.10 -4.26
N ARG A 50 -11.37 -17.86 -3.18
CA ARG A 50 -12.02 -19.18 -3.23
C ARG A 50 -13.54 -19.10 -3.15
N ALA A 51 -14.13 -17.91 -3.02
CA ALA A 51 -15.57 -17.75 -2.98
C ALA A 51 -16.19 -18.15 -4.34
N SER A 52 -17.28 -18.90 -4.30
CA SER A 52 -18.02 -19.32 -5.50
C SER A 52 -18.64 -18.16 -6.27
N ASN A 53 -18.97 -17.06 -5.57
CA ASN A 53 -19.48 -15.85 -6.19
C ASN A 53 -18.32 -14.90 -6.59
N ARG A 54 -18.11 -14.74 -7.91
CA ARG A 54 -17.03 -13.94 -8.49
C ARG A 54 -17.06 -12.48 -8.02
N ARG A 55 -18.23 -11.87 -7.88
CA ARG A 55 -18.33 -10.47 -7.40
C ARG A 55 -17.85 -10.32 -5.96
N VAL A 56 -18.11 -11.31 -5.12
CA VAL A 56 -17.65 -11.35 -3.74
C VAL A 56 -16.13 -11.56 -3.70
N ALA A 57 -15.61 -12.49 -4.49
CA ALA A 57 -14.18 -12.75 -4.62
C ALA A 57 -13.42 -11.49 -5.06
N ASP A 58 -13.93 -10.78 -6.07
CA ASP A 58 -13.31 -9.56 -6.60
C ASP A 58 -13.28 -8.45 -5.55
N ARG A 59 -14.37 -8.25 -4.78
CA ARG A 59 -14.42 -7.24 -3.70
C ARG A 59 -13.42 -7.52 -2.59
N TRP A 60 -13.31 -8.76 -2.13
CA TRP A 60 -12.35 -9.15 -1.10
C TRP A 60 -10.91 -9.01 -1.59
N THR A 61 -10.64 -9.43 -2.82
CA THR A 61 -9.32 -9.28 -3.44
C THR A 61 -8.94 -7.81 -3.55
N TRP A 62 -9.87 -6.96 -4.04
CA TRP A 62 -9.63 -5.53 -4.18
C TRP A 62 -9.37 -4.85 -2.83
N ALA A 63 -10.23 -5.10 -1.83
CA ALA A 63 -10.09 -4.54 -0.49
C ALA A 63 -8.74 -4.94 0.15
N GLY A 64 -8.38 -6.21 0.09
CA GLY A 64 -7.13 -6.68 0.68
C GLY A 64 -5.88 -6.21 -0.06
N MET A 65 -5.91 -6.08 -1.40
CA MET A 65 -4.79 -5.53 -2.16
C MET A 65 -4.58 -4.04 -1.87
N LEU A 66 -5.67 -3.26 -1.76
CA LEU A 66 -5.60 -1.86 -1.34
C LEU A 66 -5.03 -1.73 0.08
N THR A 67 -5.50 -2.58 0.98
CA THR A 67 -5.03 -2.63 2.37
C THR A 67 -3.55 -3.03 2.45
N LEU A 68 -3.11 -3.98 1.63
CA LEU A 68 -1.70 -4.37 1.53
C LEU A 68 -0.83 -3.20 1.03
N GLY A 69 -1.33 -2.41 0.07
CA GLY A 69 -0.67 -1.19 -0.39
C GLY A 69 -0.51 -0.16 0.72
N LEU A 70 -1.60 0.11 1.48
CA LEU A 70 -1.57 1.02 2.63
C LEU A 70 -0.59 0.52 3.71
N PHE A 71 -0.64 -0.78 4.04
CA PHE A 71 0.27 -1.40 4.99
C PHE A 71 1.73 -1.25 4.57
N SER A 72 2.05 -1.47 3.29
CA SER A 72 3.41 -1.31 2.76
C SER A 72 3.89 0.13 2.90
N MET A 73 3.03 1.12 2.61
CA MET A 73 3.36 2.53 2.79
C MET A 73 3.55 2.90 4.27
N LEU A 74 2.73 2.37 5.18
CA LEU A 74 2.90 2.53 6.62
C LEU A 74 4.23 1.96 7.10
N LEU A 75 4.58 0.75 6.65
CA LEU A 75 5.85 0.10 7.02
C LEU A 75 7.06 0.92 6.56
N VAL A 76 7.09 1.29 5.27
CA VAL A 76 8.18 2.10 4.71
C VAL A 76 8.29 3.45 5.42
N SER A 77 7.17 4.14 5.65
CA SER A 77 7.15 5.42 6.34
C SER A 77 7.62 5.30 7.79
N THR A 78 7.28 4.21 8.48
CA THR A 78 7.74 3.94 9.86
C THR A 78 9.24 3.69 9.89
N LEU A 79 9.77 2.86 8.98
CA LEU A 79 11.21 2.59 8.87
C LEU A 79 12.00 3.86 8.54
N LEU A 80 11.49 4.66 7.60
CA LEU A 80 12.11 5.93 7.24
C LEU A 80 12.12 6.91 8.43
N ARG A 81 11.00 6.99 9.17
CA ARG A 81 10.93 7.77 10.40
C ARG A 81 11.97 7.32 11.43
N ASP A 82 12.10 6.00 11.64
CA ASP A 82 13.06 5.47 12.59
C ASP A 82 14.50 5.78 12.19
N LEU A 83 14.79 5.74 10.90
CA LEU A 83 16.08 6.17 10.36
C LEU A 83 16.32 7.67 10.63
N VAL A 84 15.33 8.52 10.39
CA VAL A 84 15.41 9.96 10.67
C VAL A 84 15.67 10.22 12.15
N LEU A 85 14.95 9.55 13.05
CA LEU A 85 15.14 9.71 14.50
C LEU A 85 16.52 9.22 14.95
N LEU A 86 17.02 8.13 14.37
CA LEU A 86 18.36 7.61 14.64
C LEU A 86 19.44 8.59 14.21
N LEU A 87 19.32 9.17 13.01
CA LEU A 87 20.26 10.15 12.49
C LEU A 87 20.20 11.50 13.22
N ALA A 88 19.02 11.86 13.72
CA ALA A 88 18.83 13.10 14.49
C ALA A 88 19.39 13.05 15.93
N TRP A 89 19.53 11.84 16.49
CA TRP A 89 19.91 11.65 17.88
C TRP A 89 21.23 12.36 18.27
N PRO A 90 22.34 12.24 17.52
CA PRO A 90 23.60 12.87 17.93
C PRO A 90 23.58 14.42 17.90
N PHE A 91 22.58 15.03 17.25
CA PHE A 91 22.48 16.47 17.09
C PHE A 91 21.63 17.16 18.17
N ALA A 92 21.13 16.43 19.17
CA ALA A 92 20.27 16.95 20.24
C ALA A 92 19.12 17.85 19.73
N LEU A 93 18.54 17.50 18.58
CA LEU A 93 17.43 18.24 17.96
C LEU A 93 16.17 18.23 18.85
N PRO A 94 15.25 19.20 18.69
CA PRO A 94 13.98 19.21 19.40
C PRO A 94 13.23 17.87 19.24
N PRO A 95 12.31 17.50 20.16
CA PRO A 95 11.64 16.22 20.13
C PRO A 95 10.83 16.04 18.84
N LEU A 96 11.42 15.35 17.87
CA LEU A 96 10.81 15.06 16.57
C LEU A 96 9.83 13.88 16.62
N ALA A 97 9.74 13.20 17.76
CA ALA A 97 9.01 11.96 17.89
C ALA A 97 7.50 12.08 17.63
N ALA A 98 6.84 13.09 18.21
CA ALA A 98 5.39 13.29 18.02
C ALA A 98 5.03 13.81 16.62
N PRO A 99 5.66 14.88 16.07
CA PRO A 99 5.29 15.35 14.73
C PRO A 99 5.59 14.32 13.65
N THR A 100 6.69 13.55 13.78
CA THR A 100 7.00 12.48 12.82
C THR A 100 6.07 11.27 12.95
N ALA A 101 5.52 10.99 14.15
CA ALA A 101 4.54 9.93 14.33
C ALA A 101 3.23 10.25 13.59
N LEU A 102 2.76 11.50 13.61
CA LEU A 102 1.59 11.93 12.87
C LEU A 102 1.83 11.93 11.35
N ALA A 103 3.05 12.25 10.93
CA ALA A 103 3.42 12.22 9.52
C ALA A 103 3.29 10.82 8.87
N VAL A 104 3.56 9.74 9.62
CA VAL A 104 3.51 8.37 9.11
C VAL A 104 2.15 8.01 8.50
N PRO A 105 1.01 8.06 9.23
CA PRO A 105 -0.28 7.72 8.64
C PRO A 105 -0.71 8.72 7.57
N LEU A 106 -0.35 10.00 7.69
CA LEU A 106 -0.68 11.01 6.68
C LEU A 106 0.04 10.73 5.36
N VAL A 107 1.35 10.52 5.39
CA VAL A 107 2.14 10.22 4.18
C VAL A 107 1.69 8.90 3.57
N ALA A 108 1.49 7.85 4.37
CA ALA A 108 1.02 6.55 3.89
C ALA A 108 -0.37 6.65 3.24
N GLY A 109 -1.30 7.37 3.85
CA GLY A 109 -2.64 7.60 3.31
C GLY A 109 -2.61 8.38 2.00
N LEU A 110 -1.89 9.50 1.95
CA LEU A 110 -1.76 10.33 0.74
C LEU A 110 -1.08 9.56 -0.41
N ALA A 111 0.00 8.84 -0.13
CA ALA A 111 0.69 8.02 -1.13
C ALA A 111 -0.22 6.91 -1.67
N THR A 112 -0.99 6.25 -0.80
CA THR A 112 -1.96 5.21 -1.21
C THR A 112 -3.08 5.81 -2.07
N LEU A 113 -3.64 6.95 -1.70
CA LEU A 113 -4.67 7.65 -2.48
C LEU A 113 -4.13 8.11 -3.84
N TYR A 114 -2.92 8.66 -3.87
CA TYR A 114 -2.25 9.06 -5.11
C TYR A 114 -2.03 7.86 -6.04
N GLY A 115 -1.52 6.75 -5.50
CA GLY A 115 -1.33 5.50 -6.24
C GLY A 115 -2.65 4.94 -6.78
N LEU A 116 -3.72 4.97 -5.97
CA LEU A 116 -5.06 4.55 -6.37
C LEU A 116 -5.62 5.42 -7.50
N ALA A 117 -5.45 6.75 -7.41
CA ALA A 117 -5.86 7.68 -8.45
C ALA A 117 -5.08 7.43 -9.76
N GLY A 118 -3.76 7.15 -9.65
CA GLY A 118 -2.92 6.78 -10.78
C GLY A 118 -3.36 5.47 -11.45
N ALA A 119 -3.66 4.45 -10.64
CA ALA A 119 -4.10 3.14 -11.13
C ALA A 119 -5.49 3.17 -11.82
N ARG A 120 -6.32 4.18 -11.51
CA ARG A 120 -7.64 4.38 -12.15
C ARG A 120 -7.58 5.25 -13.42
N ARG A 121 -6.44 5.82 -13.75
CA ARG A 121 -6.29 6.57 -15.00
C ARG A 121 -6.30 5.61 -16.18
N THR A 122 -7.06 5.96 -17.21
CA THR A 122 -7.06 5.23 -18.48
C THR A 122 -5.65 5.25 -19.08
N ALA A 123 -5.15 4.08 -19.47
CA ALA A 123 -3.87 4.00 -20.16
C ALA A 123 -3.92 4.83 -21.44
N ARG A 124 -2.86 5.60 -21.69
CA ARG A 124 -2.74 6.33 -22.97
C ARG A 124 -2.44 5.32 -24.07
N VAL A 125 -3.32 5.28 -25.06
CA VAL A 125 -3.06 4.53 -26.30
C VAL A 125 -1.94 5.23 -27.06
N ARG A 126 -0.84 4.53 -27.28
CA ARG A 126 0.24 4.95 -28.17
C ARG A 126 0.16 4.13 -29.45
N HIS A 127 -0.05 4.81 -30.57
CA HIS A 127 0.06 4.16 -31.89
C HIS A 127 1.54 4.11 -32.28
N VAL A 128 2.03 2.91 -32.55
CA VAL A 128 3.39 2.68 -33.06
C VAL A 128 3.26 1.88 -34.34
N ASP A 129 3.67 2.48 -35.45
CA ASP A 129 3.66 1.79 -36.73
C ASP A 129 4.95 0.95 -36.87
N ILE A 130 4.77 -0.36 -36.96
CA ILE A 130 5.86 -1.30 -37.16
C ILE A 130 5.83 -1.75 -38.62
N ARG A 131 6.87 -1.39 -39.37
CA ARG A 131 7.04 -1.84 -40.76
C ARG A 131 7.64 -3.24 -40.76
N VAL A 132 6.86 -4.21 -41.22
CA VAL A 132 7.31 -5.59 -41.37
C VAL A 132 7.51 -5.86 -42.87
N ALA A 133 8.78 -6.13 -43.28
CA ALA A 133 9.08 -6.47 -44.66
C ALA A 133 8.50 -7.85 -45.02
N GLY A 134 7.86 -7.95 -46.18
CA GLY A 134 7.24 -9.22 -46.63
C GLY A 134 5.90 -9.56 -46.00
N LEU A 135 5.22 -8.61 -45.31
CA LEU A 135 3.90 -8.84 -44.76
C LEU A 135 2.87 -9.06 -45.89
N PRO A 136 2.09 -10.19 -45.87
CA PRO A 136 1.01 -10.43 -46.83
C PRO A 136 0.02 -9.28 -46.87
N ALA A 137 -0.49 -8.92 -48.05
CA ALA A 137 -1.43 -7.81 -48.22
C ALA A 137 -2.69 -7.94 -47.36
N ALA A 138 -3.12 -9.16 -47.05
CA ALA A 138 -4.26 -9.45 -46.19
C ALA A 138 -4.05 -9.01 -44.71
N LEU A 139 -2.80 -8.78 -44.27
CA LEU A 139 -2.47 -8.37 -42.91
C LEU A 139 -2.06 -6.89 -42.81
N HIS A 140 -2.14 -6.15 -43.92
CA HIS A 140 -1.87 -4.70 -43.87
C HIS A 140 -2.93 -3.98 -43.00
N GLY A 141 -2.47 -3.14 -42.07
CA GLY A 141 -3.35 -2.45 -41.13
C GLY A 141 -3.77 -3.28 -39.91
N PHE A 142 -3.21 -4.49 -39.71
CA PHE A 142 -3.47 -5.28 -38.52
C PHE A 142 -2.94 -4.58 -37.27
N THR A 143 -3.82 -4.40 -36.27
CA THR A 143 -3.49 -3.69 -35.03
C THR A 143 -3.41 -4.70 -33.88
N ILE A 144 -2.32 -4.65 -33.12
CA ILE A 144 -2.14 -5.42 -31.89
C ILE A 144 -2.33 -4.47 -30.71
N ALA A 145 -3.25 -4.75 -29.81
CA ALA A 145 -3.38 -4.10 -28.54
C ALA A 145 -2.70 -4.94 -27.45
N GLN A 146 -1.77 -4.36 -26.71
CA GLN A 146 -1.03 -5.01 -25.65
C GLN A 146 -1.33 -4.35 -24.29
#